data_be7cf2affd342a2e4029dd5ca2cd38b2
#
_entry.id   be7cf2affd342a2e4029dd5ca2cd38b2
#
_cell.length_a   1.000
_cell.length_b   1.000
_cell.length_c   1.000
_cell.angle_alpha   90.00
_cell.angle_beta   90.00
_cell.angle_gamma   90.00
#
_symmetry.space_group_name_H-M   'P 1'
#
loop_
_entity.id
_entity.type
_entity.pdbx_description
1 polymer ?
#
loop_
_entity_poly.entity_id
_entity_poly.type
_entity_poly.pdbx_seq_one_letter_code
_entity_poly.pdbx_strand_id
1 'polypeptide(L)'
;MKIYFSLILCFLLSIVISCDNKQQSEKIKISGAFALYPMVVRWAEEFKVLHPNVNFDISCSGAGKGMTDVLTGLVDIGMVSREISKEEIKNGAFSIASVRDAVVPVVNVDNPNLKDIVSIGLKKEVAKRLWNGKFRTWGSVLKTSNKTPVHVFTRSDACGAAETWAAWFGSTQEDLKATAIFGDPGIANAVQKDKLGVGYSNISYVYSLKTRKPYTGLVIFPLDLNGNGKIDKEENFYDTLESLVAAISDGRYPSPPARNLYLVTKKKPINPILIIFLKYVLSEGQRYVAKTGYISLGKKKLCQELAKLN
;
A
#
# COMPACT_ATOMS: atom_id res chain seq x y z
N MET A 1 -10.35 52.65 54.67
CA MET A 1 -9.27 51.69 54.38
C MET A 1 -9.69 50.23 54.23
N LYS A 2 -10.68 49.74 55.00
CA LYS A 2 -11.17 48.34 54.87
C LYS A 2 -11.98 48.06 53.61
N ILE A 3 -12.66 49.03 53.00
CA ILE A 3 -13.50 48.84 51.79
C ILE A 3 -12.64 48.70 50.53
N TYR A 4 -11.54 49.44 50.42
CA TYR A 4 -10.62 49.32 49.26
C TYR A 4 -9.83 48.01 49.25
N PHE A 5 -9.57 47.41 50.41
CA PHE A 5 -8.90 46.13 50.49
C PHE A 5 -9.77 44.98 50.04
N SER A 6 -11.07 45.05 50.28
CA SER A 6 -12.07 44.05 49.84
C SER A 6 -12.32 44.10 48.30
N LEU A 7 -12.28 45.30 47.69
CA LEU A 7 -12.42 45.47 46.23
C LEU A 7 -11.20 44.99 45.46
N ILE A 8 -9.99 45.16 46.00
CA ILE A 8 -8.72 44.68 45.40
C ILE A 8 -8.67 43.13 45.49
N LEU A 9 -9.12 42.55 46.59
CA LEU A 9 -9.18 41.09 46.75
C LEU A 9 -10.15 40.42 45.79
N CYS A 10 -11.32 41.03 45.49
CA CYS A 10 -12.29 40.55 44.50
C CYS A 10 -11.75 40.68 43.05
N PHE A 11 -10.93 41.70 42.73
CA PHE A 11 -10.37 41.87 41.40
C PHE A 11 -9.21 40.90 41.15
N LEU A 12 -8.45 40.52 42.20
CA LEU A 12 -7.42 39.48 42.12
C LEU A 12 -7.96 38.07 42.00
N LEU A 13 -9.17 37.79 42.49
CA LEU A 13 -9.80 36.47 42.34
C LEU A 13 -10.38 36.23 40.92
N SER A 14 -10.67 37.31 40.15
CA SER A 14 -11.20 37.18 38.78
C SER A 14 -10.13 36.87 37.73
N ILE A 15 -8.84 36.91 38.05
CA ILE A 15 -7.73 36.66 37.09
C ILE A 15 -7.34 35.19 37.08
N VAL A 16 -7.82 34.36 38.01
CA VAL A 16 -7.38 32.96 38.11
C VAL A 16 -8.30 31.95 37.37
N ILE A 17 -9.38 32.42 36.73
CA ILE A 17 -10.25 31.58 35.88
C ILE A 17 -9.95 31.84 34.40
N SER A 18 -8.66 31.93 34.05
CA SER A 18 -8.23 31.58 32.71
C SER A 18 -8.07 30.06 32.72
N CYS A 19 -9.17 29.34 32.53
CA CYS A 19 -9.13 27.94 32.14
C CYS A 19 -8.35 27.88 30.83
N ASP A 20 -7.08 27.61 30.94
CA ASP A 20 -6.25 27.14 29.83
C ASP A 20 -6.87 25.80 29.40
N ASN A 21 -7.90 25.91 28.58
CA ASN A 21 -8.54 24.77 27.94
C ASN A 21 -7.50 24.25 26.91
N LYS A 22 -6.38 23.70 27.41
CA LYS A 22 -5.46 22.90 26.62
C LYS A 22 -6.30 21.76 26.09
N GLN A 23 -6.90 22.01 24.94
CA GLN A 23 -7.62 21.00 24.19
C GLN A 23 -6.62 19.84 24.04
N GLN A 24 -6.85 18.76 24.80
CA GLN A 24 -5.95 17.63 24.91
C GLN A 24 -5.72 17.09 23.50
N SER A 25 -4.47 17.14 23.01
CA SER A 25 -4.16 16.67 21.67
C SER A 25 -4.35 15.16 21.63
N GLU A 26 -5.27 14.73 20.76
CA GLU A 26 -5.49 13.30 20.51
C GLU A 26 -4.43 12.78 19.54
N LYS A 27 -3.93 11.58 19.77
CA LYS A 27 -2.91 10.96 18.92
C LYS A 27 -3.42 9.63 18.38
N ILE A 28 -3.38 9.47 17.05
CA ILE A 28 -3.69 8.22 16.35
C ILE A 28 -2.37 7.59 15.88
N LYS A 29 -2.09 6.38 16.35
CA LYS A 29 -0.91 5.60 15.97
C LYS A 29 -1.25 4.62 14.87
N ILE A 30 -0.48 4.60 13.79
CA ILE A 30 -0.72 3.76 12.62
C ILE A 30 0.59 3.09 12.21
N SER A 31 0.58 1.78 11.97
CA SER A 31 1.75 1.07 11.44
C SER A 31 1.37 0.05 10.37
N GLY A 32 2.31 -0.36 9.53
CA GLY A 32 2.11 -1.53 8.68
C GLY A 32 2.51 -1.37 7.21
N ALA A 33 1.63 -1.75 6.31
CA ALA A 33 1.92 -1.97 4.90
C ALA A 33 2.44 -0.72 4.17
N PHE A 34 3.61 -0.84 3.53
CA PHE A 34 4.14 0.16 2.61
C PHE A 34 3.12 0.56 1.54
N ALA A 35 2.37 -0.41 1.01
CA ALA A 35 1.36 -0.19 -0.01
C ALA A 35 0.31 0.87 0.35
N LEU A 36 -0.03 1.02 1.63
CA LEU A 36 -1.07 1.95 2.08
C LEU A 36 -0.50 3.24 2.68
N TYR A 37 0.81 3.26 2.99
CA TYR A 37 1.46 4.38 3.67
C TYR A 37 1.26 5.74 2.96
N PRO A 38 1.50 5.89 1.63
CA PRO A 38 1.32 7.19 0.98
C PRO A 38 -0.12 7.70 1.05
N MET A 39 -1.10 6.80 0.98
CA MET A 39 -2.51 7.16 1.05
C MET A 39 -2.92 7.57 2.46
N VAL A 40 -2.46 6.84 3.48
CA VAL A 40 -2.75 7.14 4.89
C VAL A 40 -2.12 8.47 5.30
N VAL A 41 -0.90 8.75 4.86
CA VAL A 41 -0.26 10.06 5.08
C VAL A 41 -1.13 11.18 4.48
N ARG A 42 -1.60 11.01 3.23
CA ARG A 42 -2.47 12.01 2.59
C ARG A 42 -3.78 12.19 3.36
N TRP A 43 -4.42 11.11 3.78
CA TRP A 43 -5.65 11.21 4.59
C TRP A 43 -5.40 11.90 5.94
N ALA A 44 -4.29 11.59 6.60
CA ALA A 44 -3.94 12.19 7.88
C ALA A 44 -3.68 13.71 7.75
N GLU A 45 -2.94 14.13 6.71
CA GLU A 45 -2.70 15.55 6.42
C GLU A 45 -4.00 16.32 6.21
N GLU A 46 -4.89 15.81 5.37
CA GLU A 46 -6.17 16.45 5.05
C GLU A 46 -7.15 16.41 6.25
N PHE A 47 -7.15 15.31 7.01
CA PHE A 47 -7.94 15.19 8.21
C PHE A 47 -7.50 16.19 9.28
N LYS A 48 -6.20 16.42 9.42
CA LYS A 48 -5.65 17.40 10.37
C LYS A 48 -6.08 18.83 10.06
N VAL A 49 -6.35 19.17 8.81
CA VAL A 49 -6.93 20.48 8.44
C VAL A 49 -8.32 20.67 9.06
N LEU A 50 -9.11 19.59 9.10
CA LEU A 50 -10.47 19.60 9.69
C LEU A 50 -10.46 19.42 11.22
N HIS A 51 -9.44 18.76 11.75
CA HIS A 51 -9.27 18.40 13.16
C HIS A 51 -7.86 18.76 13.64
N PRO A 52 -7.53 20.06 13.85
CA PRO A 52 -6.18 20.53 14.14
C PRO A 52 -5.54 19.93 15.40
N ASN A 53 -6.37 19.51 16.36
CA ASN A 53 -5.90 18.91 17.61
C ASN A 53 -5.56 17.44 17.51
N VAL A 54 -5.78 16.80 16.36
CA VAL A 54 -5.43 15.40 16.13
C VAL A 54 -4.03 15.31 15.53
N ASN A 55 -3.20 14.51 16.16
CA ASN A 55 -1.87 14.17 15.68
C ASN A 55 -1.80 12.72 15.22
N PHE A 56 -0.98 12.46 14.22
CA PHE A 56 -0.76 11.13 13.68
C PHE A 56 0.69 10.69 13.88
N ASP A 57 0.88 9.43 14.23
CA ASP A 57 2.17 8.75 14.28
C ASP A 57 2.10 7.57 13.31
N ILE A 58 2.68 7.75 12.12
CA ILE A 58 2.51 6.82 11.01
C ILE A 58 3.86 6.21 10.65
N SER A 59 3.95 4.88 10.70
CA SER A 59 5.15 4.13 10.33
C SER A 59 4.85 3.02 9.34
N CYS A 60 5.81 2.69 8.49
CA CYS A 60 5.70 1.55 7.57
C CYS A 60 6.73 0.47 7.92
N SER A 61 6.24 -0.78 7.99
CA SER A 61 7.03 -1.92 8.50
C SER A 61 6.58 -3.27 7.94
N GLY A 62 5.72 -3.24 6.90
CA GLY A 62 5.11 -4.42 6.31
C GLY A 62 3.75 -4.79 6.94
N ALA A 63 2.90 -5.47 6.16
CA ALA A 63 1.53 -5.81 6.57
C ALA A 63 1.47 -6.76 7.78
N GLY A 64 2.41 -7.70 7.85
CA GLY A 64 2.50 -8.65 8.98
C GLY A 64 2.77 -7.93 10.30
N LYS A 65 3.74 -7.00 10.30
CA LYS A 65 4.02 -6.20 11.50
C LYS A 65 2.84 -5.29 11.86
N GLY A 66 2.20 -4.62 10.88
CA GLY A 66 1.01 -3.81 11.12
C GLY A 66 -0.13 -4.59 11.78
N MET A 67 -0.36 -5.84 11.34
CA MET A 67 -1.34 -6.73 11.96
C MET A 67 -0.94 -7.08 13.40
N THR A 68 0.33 -7.44 13.63
CA THR A 68 0.83 -7.74 14.97
C THR A 68 0.70 -6.54 15.90
N ASP A 69 1.13 -5.36 15.46
CA ASP A 69 1.10 -4.14 16.26
C ASP A 69 -0.33 -3.78 16.69
N VAL A 70 -1.30 -3.89 15.78
CA VAL A 70 -2.70 -3.57 16.12
C VAL A 70 -3.33 -4.62 17.04
N LEU A 71 -3.08 -5.91 16.82
CA LEU A 71 -3.65 -6.97 17.66
C LEU A 71 -3.05 -6.97 19.08
N THR A 72 -1.80 -6.56 19.23
CA THR A 72 -1.17 -6.37 20.54
C THR A 72 -1.52 -5.04 21.21
N GLY A 73 -2.13 -4.10 20.47
CA GLY A 73 -2.51 -2.79 21.00
C GLY A 73 -1.37 -1.76 21.02
N LEU A 74 -0.29 -2.00 20.29
CA LEU A 74 0.83 -1.04 20.16
C LEU A 74 0.43 0.17 19.29
N VAL A 75 -0.50 -0.03 18.33
CA VAL A 75 -1.08 1.01 17.49
C VAL A 75 -2.59 0.93 17.46
N ASP A 76 -3.24 2.02 17.08
CA ASP A 76 -4.69 2.12 16.94
C ASP A 76 -5.18 1.50 15.63
N ILE A 77 -4.37 1.65 14.56
CA ILE A 77 -4.67 1.16 13.21
C ILE A 77 -3.48 0.39 12.64
N GLY A 78 -3.73 -0.81 12.15
CA GLY A 78 -2.82 -1.57 11.30
C GLY A 78 -3.12 -1.34 9.82
N MET A 79 -2.11 -1.01 9.01
CA MET A 79 -2.21 -1.00 7.54
C MET A 79 -1.93 -2.40 7.01
N VAL A 80 -2.89 -3.01 6.31
CA VAL A 80 -2.76 -4.38 5.80
C VAL A 80 -3.07 -4.42 4.31
N SER A 81 -2.19 -5.02 3.52
CA SER A 81 -2.26 -5.06 2.06
C SER A 81 -2.42 -6.49 1.52
N ARG A 82 -3.20 -7.28 2.21
CA ARG A 82 -3.65 -8.63 1.85
C ARG A 82 -4.98 -8.93 2.51
N GLU A 83 -5.61 -10.01 2.14
CA GLU A 83 -6.83 -10.47 2.82
C GLU A 83 -6.54 -10.79 4.29
N ILE A 84 -7.53 -10.53 5.14
CA ILE A 84 -7.44 -10.81 6.58
C ILE A 84 -7.78 -12.27 6.80
N SER A 85 -6.89 -13.01 7.44
CA SER A 85 -7.09 -14.43 7.67
C SER A 85 -8.19 -14.69 8.72
N LYS A 86 -8.78 -15.90 8.67
CA LYS A 86 -9.79 -16.31 9.66
C LYS A 86 -9.22 -16.31 11.09
N GLU A 87 -7.94 -16.64 11.24
CA GLU A 87 -7.24 -16.63 12.53
C GLU A 87 -7.11 -15.20 13.06
N GLU A 88 -6.74 -14.24 12.24
CA GLU A 88 -6.65 -12.83 12.61
C GLU A 88 -8.01 -12.27 13.04
N ILE A 89 -9.07 -12.62 12.31
CA ILE A 89 -10.45 -12.25 12.68
C ILE A 89 -10.82 -12.85 14.05
N LYS A 90 -10.50 -14.12 14.28
CA LYS A 90 -10.74 -14.79 15.57
C LYS A 90 -9.95 -14.13 16.71
N ASN A 91 -8.75 -13.61 16.41
CA ASN A 91 -7.93 -12.88 17.36
C ASN A 91 -8.35 -11.42 17.55
N GLY A 92 -9.46 -11.00 16.92
CA GLY A 92 -10.09 -9.70 17.12
C GLY A 92 -9.76 -8.65 16.07
N ALA A 93 -9.18 -9.01 14.91
CA ALA A 93 -9.00 -8.07 13.82
C ALA A 93 -10.36 -7.61 13.28
N PHE A 94 -10.62 -6.31 13.36
CA PHE A 94 -11.76 -5.65 12.72
C PHE A 94 -11.24 -4.85 11.53
N SER A 95 -11.58 -5.29 10.33
CA SER A 95 -11.02 -4.76 9.10
C SER A 95 -12.01 -3.92 8.30
N ILE A 96 -11.51 -2.84 7.73
CA ILE A 96 -12.22 -1.94 6.83
C ILE A 96 -11.42 -1.86 5.53
N ALA A 97 -12.00 -2.35 4.43
CA ALA A 97 -11.43 -2.12 3.12
C ALA A 97 -11.54 -0.62 2.78
N SER A 98 -10.42 -0.02 2.40
CA SER A 98 -10.33 1.44 2.19
C SER A 98 -10.14 1.86 0.74
N VAL A 99 -9.22 1.18 0.04
CA VAL A 99 -8.88 1.40 -1.38
C VAL A 99 -8.40 0.09 -2.00
N ARG A 100 -8.13 0.12 -3.31
CA ARG A 100 -7.43 -0.96 -4.03
C ARG A 100 -6.11 -0.46 -4.59
N ASP A 101 -5.16 -1.38 -4.73
CA ASP A 101 -3.92 -1.20 -5.49
C ASP A 101 -3.57 -2.46 -6.28
N ALA A 102 -2.38 -2.49 -6.85
CA ALA A 102 -1.82 -3.71 -7.43
C ALA A 102 -0.31 -3.79 -7.19
N VAL A 103 0.20 -5.01 -7.23
CA VAL A 103 1.63 -5.31 -7.35
C VAL A 103 1.94 -5.54 -8.82
N VAL A 104 3.00 -4.90 -9.31
CA VAL A 104 3.46 -5.04 -10.69
C VAL A 104 4.91 -5.53 -10.73
N PRO A 105 5.28 -6.39 -11.68
CA PRO A 105 6.66 -6.78 -11.89
C PRO A 105 7.41 -5.66 -12.62
N VAL A 106 8.66 -5.45 -12.24
CA VAL A 106 9.50 -4.37 -12.76
C VAL A 106 10.87 -4.89 -13.17
N VAL A 107 11.42 -4.29 -14.23
CA VAL A 107 12.78 -4.52 -14.72
C VAL A 107 13.50 -3.21 -14.90
N ASN A 108 14.84 -3.27 -15.01
CA ASN A 108 15.64 -2.10 -15.30
C ASN A 108 15.47 -1.65 -16.77
N VAL A 109 15.40 -0.35 -17.00
CA VAL A 109 15.24 0.25 -18.35
C VAL A 109 16.43 -0.06 -19.27
N ASP A 110 17.64 -0.23 -18.72
CA ASP A 110 18.86 -0.56 -19.46
C ASP A 110 19.09 -2.08 -19.57
N ASN A 111 18.06 -2.89 -19.33
CA ASN A 111 18.19 -4.34 -19.47
C ASN A 111 18.51 -4.69 -20.93
N PRO A 112 19.59 -5.46 -21.24
CA PRO A 112 19.96 -5.79 -22.61
C PRO A 112 18.89 -6.62 -23.34
N ASN A 113 17.95 -7.22 -22.62
CA ASN A 113 16.83 -7.98 -23.19
C ASN A 113 15.49 -7.18 -23.18
N LEU A 114 15.52 -5.88 -22.92
CA LEU A 114 14.29 -5.10 -22.69
C LEU A 114 13.27 -5.23 -23.83
N LYS A 115 13.75 -5.21 -25.09
CA LYS A 115 12.88 -5.36 -26.26
C LYS A 115 12.07 -6.64 -26.21
N ASP A 116 12.72 -7.76 -25.90
CA ASP A 116 12.05 -9.07 -25.81
C ASP A 116 11.15 -9.16 -24.57
N ILE A 117 11.59 -8.61 -23.44
CA ILE A 117 10.82 -8.53 -22.19
C ILE A 117 9.46 -7.86 -22.43
N VAL A 118 9.43 -6.69 -23.06
CA VAL A 118 8.19 -5.92 -23.27
C VAL A 118 7.32 -6.47 -24.40
N SER A 119 7.91 -7.21 -25.36
CA SER A 119 7.15 -7.79 -26.48
C SER A 119 6.57 -9.16 -26.15
N ILE A 120 7.29 -10.00 -25.39
CA ILE A 120 6.90 -11.38 -25.04
C ILE A 120 5.99 -11.38 -23.82
N GLY A 121 6.28 -10.54 -22.82
CA GLY A 121 5.55 -10.50 -21.57
C GLY A 121 5.87 -11.64 -20.60
N LEU A 122 5.36 -11.51 -19.38
CA LEU A 122 5.57 -12.45 -18.29
C LEU A 122 4.36 -13.36 -18.11
N LYS A 123 4.50 -14.62 -18.47
CA LYS A 123 3.51 -15.66 -18.20
C LYS A 123 3.51 -16.09 -16.74
N LYS A 124 2.36 -16.51 -16.26
CA LYS A 124 2.16 -16.99 -14.88
C LYS A 124 3.11 -18.13 -14.50
N GLU A 125 3.30 -19.10 -15.38
CA GLU A 125 4.19 -20.25 -15.18
C GLU A 125 5.68 -19.84 -15.19
N VAL A 126 6.02 -18.83 -16.02
CA VAL A 126 7.37 -18.26 -16.06
C VAL A 126 7.67 -17.51 -14.77
N ALA A 127 6.73 -16.68 -14.29
CA ALA A 127 6.82 -15.99 -13.00
C ALA A 127 7.05 -16.98 -11.86
N LYS A 128 6.26 -18.05 -11.79
CA LYS A 128 6.43 -19.11 -10.78
C LYS A 128 7.85 -19.71 -10.79
N ARG A 129 8.36 -20.07 -11.97
CA ARG A 129 9.71 -20.65 -12.09
C ARG A 129 10.80 -19.66 -11.77
N LEU A 130 10.60 -18.39 -12.12
CA LEU A 130 11.57 -17.32 -11.89
C LEU A 130 11.71 -17.04 -10.38
N TRP A 131 10.60 -16.72 -9.70
CA TRP A 131 10.64 -16.39 -8.26
C TRP A 131 10.85 -17.61 -7.36
N ASN A 132 10.56 -18.82 -7.81
CA ASN A 132 10.92 -20.04 -7.07
C ASN A 132 12.38 -20.51 -7.36
N GLY A 133 13.19 -19.66 -8.02
CA GLY A 133 14.64 -19.88 -8.23
C GLY A 133 15.00 -20.95 -9.24
N LYS A 134 14.02 -21.39 -10.08
CA LYS A 134 14.27 -22.42 -11.12
C LYS A 134 14.85 -21.83 -12.40
N PHE A 135 14.55 -20.57 -12.72
CA PHE A 135 15.13 -19.85 -13.85
C PHE A 135 16.24 -18.92 -13.34
N ARG A 136 17.42 -19.03 -13.93
CA ARG A 136 18.62 -18.27 -13.54
C ARG A 136 19.21 -17.43 -14.67
N THR A 137 18.63 -17.50 -15.87
CA THR A 137 19.06 -16.73 -17.03
C THR A 137 17.87 -16.09 -17.73
N TRP A 138 18.10 -14.95 -18.36
CA TRP A 138 17.08 -14.29 -19.19
C TRP A 138 16.63 -15.18 -20.35
N GLY A 139 17.54 -16.02 -20.90
CA GLY A 139 17.15 -16.99 -21.92
C GLY A 139 16.11 -18.02 -21.44
N SER A 140 16.20 -18.46 -20.17
CA SER A 140 15.18 -19.34 -19.58
C SER A 140 13.84 -18.64 -19.43
N VAL A 141 13.86 -17.32 -19.12
CA VAL A 141 12.65 -16.48 -18.97
C VAL A 141 11.99 -16.23 -20.32
N LEU A 142 12.79 -15.87 -21.33
CA LEU A 142 12.33 -15.41 -22.65
C LEU A 142 12.28 -16.53 -23.71
N LYS A 143 12.65 -17.76 -23.34
CA LYS A 143 12.76 -18.92 -24.24
C LYS A 143 13.73 -18.68 -25.42
N THR A 144 14.87 -18.08 -25.12
CA THR A 144 15.97 -17.85 -26.07
C THR A 144 17.22 -18.59 -25.65
N SER A 145 18.26 -18.61 -26.50
CA SER A 145 19.57 -19.18 -26.17
C SER A 145 20.45 -18.28 -25.30
N ASN A 146 19.93 -17.11 -24.87
CA ASN A 146 20.67 -16.13 -24.07
C ASN A 146 21.05 -16.70 -22.70
N LYS A 147 22.34 -16.67 -22.36
CA LYS A 147 22.88 -17.16 -21.07
C LYS A 147 23.08 -16.04 -20.04
N THR A 148 22.68 -14.80 -20.34
CA THR A 148 22.78 -13.68 -19.41
C THR A 148 22.04 -14.00 -18.12
N PRO A 149 22.67 -13.85 -16.93
CA PRO A 149 22.01 -14.08 -15.65
C PRO A 149 20.78 -13.22 -15.47
N VAL A 150 19.80 -13.68 -14.69
CA VAL A 150 18.70 -12.87 -14.19
C VAL A 150 18.86 -12.71 -12.68
N HIS A 151 18.83 -11.48 -12.19
CA HIS A 151 18.91 -11.15 -10.76
C HIS A 151 17.50 -10.89 -10.24
N VAL A 152 16.99 -11.83 -9.46
CA VAL A 152 15.60 -11.79 -8.97
C VAL A 152 15.56 -11.22 -7.58
N PHE A 153 14.72 -10.23 -7.36
CA PHE A 153 14.49 -9.58 -6.05
C PHE A 153 13.14 -9.95 -5.48
N THR A 154 13.09 -10.16 -4.17
CA THR A 154 11.88 -10.40 -3.38
C THR A 154 11.93 -9.63 -2.09
N ARG A 155 10.83 -9.63 -1.33
CA ARG A 155 10.73 -8.93 -0.03
C ARG A 155 11.34 -9.77 1.09
N SER A 156 12.08 -9.11 1.99
CA SER A 156 12.62 -9.73 3.22
C SER A 156 11.64 -9.67 4.39
N ASP A 157 10.67 -8.78 4.35
CA ASP A 157 9.64 -8.60 5.38
C ASP A 157 8.36 -9.38 5.05
N ALA A 158 7.62 -9.78 6.07
CA ALA A 158 6.29 -10.37 5.92
C ALA A 158 5.32 -9.30 5.38
N CYS A 159 4.99 -9.37 4.10
CA CYS A 159 4.26 -8.30 3.44
C CYS A 159 3.23 -8.81 2.44
N GLY A 160 2.14 -8.05 2.34
CA GLY A 160 1.09 -8.36 1.38
C GLY A 160 1.52 -8.27 -0.09
N ALA A 161 2.60 -7.52 -0.43
CA ALA A 161 3.11 -7.49 -1.80
C ALA A 161 3.67 -8.85 -2.22
N ALA A 162 4.51 -9.47 -1.40
CA ALA A 162 5.08 -10.79 -1.66
C ALA A 162 3.99 -11.88 -1.66
N GLU A 163 3.09 -11.84 -0.67
CA GLU A 163 1.98 -12.78 -0.58
C GLU A 163 1.06 -12.70 -1.81
N THR A 164 0.66 -11.50 -2.21
CA THR A 164 -0.23 -11.28 -3.36
C THR A 164 0.45 -11.65 -4.68
N TRP A 165 1.75 -11.33 -4.82
CA TRP A 165 2.53 -11.70 -6.00
C TRP A 165 2.66 -13.23 -6.13
N ALA A 166 3.03 -13.92 -5.04
CA ALA A 166 3.12 -15.37 -5.01
C ALA A 166 1.77 -16.04 -5.29
N ALA A 167 0.68 -15.54 -4.70
CA ALA A 167 -0.67 -16.04 -4.90
C ALA A 167 -1.11 -15.97 -6.38
N TRP A 168 -0.66 -14.98 -7.14
CA TRP A 168 -0.96 -14.87 -8.57
C TRP A 168 -0.56 -16.12 -9.35
N PHE A 169 0.59 -16.73 -9.02
CA PHE A 169 1.07 -17.95 -9.69
C PHE A 169 0.94 -19.22 -8.82
N GLY A 170 0.07 -19.19 -7.80
CA GLY A 170 -0.24 -20.35 -6.97
C GLY A 170 0.93 -20.82 -6.12
N SER A 171 1.61 -19.87 -5.46
CA SER A 171 2.68 -20.07 -4.47
C SER A 171 2.39 -19.22 -3.22
N THR A 172 3.24 -19.35 -2.21
CA THR A 172 3.23 -18.53 -1.00
C THR A 172 4.46 -17.63 -0.95
N GLN A 173 4.50 -16.65 -0.05
CA GLN A 173 5.68 -15.79 0.13
C GLN A 173 6.93 -16.62 0.46
N GLU A 174 6.79 -17.68 1.24
CA GLU A 174 7.87 -18.58 1.69
C GLU A 174 8.50 -19.38 0.55
N ASP A 175 7.78 -19.56 -0.56
CA ASP A 175 8.26 -20.24 -1.76
C ASP A 175 9.20 -19.38 -2.61
N LEU A 176 9.26 -18.07 -2.37
CA LEU A 176 10.04 -17.14 -3.16
C LEU A 176 11.52 -17.24 -2.84
N LYS A 177 12.31 -17.75 -3.79
CA LYS A 177 13.77 -18.00 -3.69
C LYS A 177 14.53 -16.95 -4.51
N ALA A 178 14.67 -15.75 -3.95
CA ALA A 178 15.29 -14.61 -4.60
C ALA A 178 16.08 -13.76 -3.59
N THR A 179 16.83 -12.77 -4.05
CA THR A 179 17.54 -11.84 -3.16
C THR A 179 16.54 -11.01 -2.38
N ALA A 180 16.57 -11.12 -1.06
CA ALA A 180 15.63 -10.52 -0.16
C ALA A 180 15.97 -9.04 0.12
N ILE A 181 15.03 -8.14 -0.15
CA ILE A 181 15.16 -6.68 0.00
C ILE A 181 14.02 -6.16 0.87
N PHE A 182 14.33 -5.25 1.78
CA PHE A 182 13.35 -4.65 2.67
C PHE A 182 12.53 -3.55 1.99
N GLY A 183 11.22 -3.63 2.08
CA GLY A 183 10.27 -2.60 1.64
C GLY A 183 10.11 -2.49 0.11
N ASP A 184 9.00 -1.92 -0.32
CA ASP A 184 8.74 -1.63 -1.75
C ASP A 184 9.74 -0.63 -2.33
N PRO A 185 10.10 0.48 -1.62
CA PRO A 185 11.14 1.38 -2.10
C PRO A 185 12.49 0.69 -2.31
N GLY A 186 12.82 -0.28 -1.45
CA GLY A 186 14.04 -1.07 -1.58
C GLY A 186 14.07 -1.91 -2.85
N ILE A 187 12.97 -2.60 -3.18
CA ILE A 187 12.85 -3.37 -4.44
C ILE A 187 13.00 -2.46 -5.65
N ALA A 188 12.26 -1.34 -5.70
CA ALA A 188 12.35 -0.40 -6.83
C ALA A 188 13.80 0.10 -7.03
N ASN A 189 14.48 0.51 -5.94
CA ASN A 189 15.87 0.96 -5.98
C ASN A 189 16.85 -0.16 -6.38
N ALA A 190 16.66 -1.40 -5.92
CA ALA A 190 17.51 -2.53 -6.31
C ALA A 190 17.41 -2.80 -7.82
N VAL A 191 16.20 -2.81 -8.38
CA VAL A 191 15.98 -2.97 -9.82
C VAL A 191 16.57 -1.80 -10.62
N GLN A 192 16.40 -0.55 -10.16
CA GLN A 192 16.99 0.63 -10.83
C GLN A 192 18.51 0.57 -10.93
N LYS A 193 19.19 -0.05 -9.96
CA LYS A 193 20.66 -0.14 -9.91
C LYS A 193 21.22 -1.36 -10.60
N ASP A 194 20.41 -2.34 -10.94
CA ASP A 194 20.85 -3.59 -11.53
C ASP A 194 20.21 -3.82 -12.91
N LYS A 195 21.01 -3.68 -13.98
CA LYS A 195 20.56 -3.85 -15.38
C LYS A 195 19.98 -5.24 -15.66
N LEU A 196 20.35 -6.25 -14.90
CA LEU A 196 19.85 -7.62 -15.03
C LEU A 196 18.73 -7.93 -14.05
N GLY A 197 18.35 -6.93 -13.23
CA GLY A 197 17.41 -7.04 -12.16
C GLY A 197 15.95 -7.18 -12.61
N VAL A 198 15.21 -8.01 -11.89
CA VAL A 198 13.76 -8.12 -11.93
C VAL A 198 13.21 -8.22 -10.51
N GLY A 199 12.15 -7.48 -10.24
CA GLY A 199 11.47 -7.48 -8.95
C GLY A 199 9.97 -7.29 -9.12
N TYR A 200 9.27 -7.09 -8.02
CA TYR A 200 7.87 -6.66 -8.01
C TYR A 200 7.67 -5.61 -6.91
N SER A 201 6.78 -4.66 -7.14
CA SER A 201 6.49 -3.61 -6.18
C SER A 201 5.06 -3.10 -6.31
N ASN A 202 4.57 -2.42 -5.29
CA ASN A 202 3.28 -1.74 -5.36
C ASN A 202 3.34 -0.58 -6.35
N ILE A 203 2.24 -0.33 -7.06
CA ILE A 203 2.16 0.72 -8.11
C ILE A 203 2.59 2.09 -7.61
N SER A 204 2.33 2.44 -6.35
CA SER A 204 2.70 3.73 -5.73
C SER A 204 4.23 3.95 -5.62
N TYR A 205 5.04 2.90 -5.71
CA TYR A 205 6.50 2.96 -5.70
C TYR A 205 7.14 2.76 -7.06
N VAL A 206 6.32 2.50 -8.07
CA VAL A 206 6.77 2.31 -9.45
C VAL A 206 6.43 3.49 -10.34
N TYR A 207 5.27 4.13 -10.11
CA TYR A 207 4.83 5.28 -10.89
C TYR A 207 4.99 6.59 -10.13
N SER A 208 5.48 7.60 -10.84
CA SER A 208 5.55 8.96 -10.34
C SER A 208 4.17 9.62 -10.38
N LEU A 209 3.71 10.17 -9.27
CA LEU A 209 2.48 10.96 -9.22
C LEU A 209 2.56 12.26 -10.03
N LYS A 210 3.77 12.80 -10.23
CA LYS A 210 3.99 14.03 -11.00
C LYS A 210 3.91 13.80 -12.49
N THR A 211 4.61 12.77 -13.01
CA THR A 211 4.69 12.48 -14.46
C THR A 211 3.65 11.48 -14.91
N ARG A 212 3.03 10.76 -13.99
CA ARG A 212 2.08 9.67 -14.23
C ARG A 212 2.66 8.49 -15.03
N LYS A 213 3.98 8.42 -15.12
CA LYS A 213 4.77 7.38 -15.80
C LYS A 213 5.61 6.61 -14.80
N PRO A 214 6.13 5.43 -15.15
CA PRO A 214 7.11 4.73 -14.31
C PRO A 214 8.29 5.65 -13.95
N TYR A 215 8.85 5.49 -12.76
CA TYR A 215 10.05 6.23 -12.37
C TYR A 215 11.20 5.92 -13.33
N THR A 216 12.05 6.93 -13.58
CA THR A 216 13.27 6.78 -14.38
C THR A 216 14.08 5.57 -13.90
N GLY A 217 14.51 4.74 -14.82
CA GLY A 217 15.25 3.51 -14.54
C GLY A 217 14.37 2.25 -14.38
N LEU A 218 13.04 2.40 -14.33
CA LEU A 218 12.10 1.27 -14.24
C LEU A 218 11.23 1.15 -15.49
N VAL A 219 10.98 -0.09 -15.87
CA VAL A 219 9.97 -0.48 -16.86
C VAL A 219 9.13 -1.60 -16.26
N ILE A 220 7.82 -1.58 -16.50
CA ILE A 220 6.98 -2.70 -16.10
C ILE A 220 7.27 -3.88 -17.02
N PHE A 221 7.39 -5.07 -16.44
CA PHE A 221 7.37 -6.31 -17.20
C PHE A 221 5.93 -6.68 -17.49
N PRO A 222 5.39 -6.46 -18.70
CA PRO A 222 3.98 -6.68 -18.98
C PRO A 222 3.58 -8.14 -18.71
N LEU A 223 2.35 -8.37 -18.29
CA LEU A 223 1.83 -9.73 -18.09
C LEU A 223 1.22 -10.24 -19.40
N ASP A 224 1.69 -11.39 -19.88
CA ASP A 224 1.05 -12.16 -20.94
C ASP A 224 -0.10 -12.99 -20.29
N LEU A 225 -1.30 -12.42 -20.31
CA LEU A 225 -2.45 -12.94 -19.59
C LEU A 225 -3.17 -14.08 -20.33
N ASN A 226 -3.14 -14.03 -21.68
CA ASN A 226 -3.74 -15.04 -22.52
C ASN A 226 -2.77 -16.20 -22.85
N GLY A 227 -1.47 -16.03 -22.50
CA GLY A 227 -0.45 -17.09 -22.61
C GLY A 227 0.08 -17.33 -24.02
N ASN A 228 -0.19 -16.43 -24.99
CA ASN A 228 0.19 -16.62 -26.39
C ASN A 228 1.68 -16.31 -26.71
N GLY A 229 2.42 -15.69 -25.78
CA GLY A 229 3.84 -15.37 -25.90
C GLY A 229 4.13 -14.03 -26.55
N LYS A 230 3.17 -13.13 -26.57
CA LYS A 230 3.33 -11.74 -26.98
C LYS A 230 2.39 -10.86 -26.16
N ILE A 231 2.67 -9.56 -26.09
CA ILE A 231 1.76 -8.60 -25.48
C ILE A 231 0.84 -8.05 -26.54
N ASP A 232 -0.43 -8.41 -26.45
CA ASP A 232 -1.49 -7.90 -27.31
C ASP A 232 -1.92 -6.49 -26.89
N LYS A 233 -2.66 -5.79 -27.74
CA LYS A 233 -3.12 -4.42 -27.49
C LYS A 233 -3.95 -4.30 -26.21
N GLU A 234 -4.76 -5.32 -25.91
CA GLU A 234 -5.63 -5.41 -24.75
C GLU A 234 -4.85 -5.60 -23.44
N GLU A 235 -3.61 -6.11 -23.53
CA GLU A 235 -2.68 -6.35 -22.41
C GLU A 235 -1.67 -5.21 -22.22
N ASN A 236 -1.57 -4.30 -23.19
CA ASN A 236 -0.61 -3.18 -23.15
C ASN A 236 -1.25 -1.93 -22.51
N PHE A 237 -1.29 -1.89 -21.18
CA PHE A 237 -1.83 -0.79 -20.38
C PHE A 237 -0.85 -0.26 -19.32
N TYR A 238 0.46 -0.39 -19.56
CA TYR A 238 1.49 -0.09 -18.54
C TYR A 238 2.19 1.26 -18.73
N ASP A 239 1.93 1.99 -19.82
CA ASP A 239 2.64 3.23 -20.16
C ASP A 239 2.38 4.36 -19.18
N THR A 240 1.18 4.40 -18.60
CA THR A 240 0.77 5.43 -17.64
C THR A 240 0.06 4.81 -16.44
N LEU A 241 0.10 5.52 -15.32
CA LEU A 241 -0.63 5.13 -14.12
C LEU A 241 -2.14 5.07 -14.38
N GLU A 242 -2.68 5.99 -15.18
CA GLU A 242 -4.10 6.01 -15.54
C GLU A 242 -4.53 4.76 -16.31
N SER A 243 -3.73 4.35 -17.29
CA SER A 243 -4.01 3.14 -18.09
C SER A 243 -4.03 1.89 -17.22
N LEU A 244 -3.05 1.77 -16.31
CA LEU A 244 -2.98 0.65 -15.37
C LEU A 244 -4.14 0.69 -14.36
N VAL A 245 -4.45 1.85 -13.78
CA VAL A 245 -5.58 2.03 -12.85
C VAL A 245 -6.89 1.68 -13.54
N ALA A 246 -7.09 2.07 -14.80
CA ALA A 246 -8.26 1.69 -15.57
C ALA A 246 -8.33 0.15 -15.76
N ALA A 247 -7.21 -0.48 -16.14
CA ALA A 247 -7.14 -1.94 -16.32
C ALA A 247 -7.40 -2.72 -15.02
N ILE A 248 -6.99 -2.19 -13.86
CA ILE A 248 -7.33 -2.78 -12.55
C ILE A 248 -8.82 -2.59 -12.25
N SER A 249 -9.38 -1.43 -12.59
CA SER A 249 -10.77 -1.10 -12.28
C SER A 249 -11.76 -1.93 -13.09
N ASP A 250 -11.47 -2.16 -14.36
CA ASP A 250 -12.31 -2.92 -15.29
C ASP A 250 -12.01 -4.43 -15.32
N GLY A 251 -11.00 -4.88 -14.57
CA GLY A 251 -10.67 -6.30 -14.39
C GLY A 251 -9.76 -6.90 -15.46
N ARG A 252 -9.20 -6.10 -16.38
CA ARG A 252 -8.18 -6.58 -17.33
C ARG A 252 -6.87 -6.94 -16.62
N TYR A 253 -6.46 -6.15 -15.61
CA TYR A 253 -5.37 -6.54 -14.73
C TYR A 253 -5.87 -7.55 -13.68
N PRO A 254 -5.20 -8.70 -13.49
CA PRO A 254 -5.73 -9.79 -12.65
C PRO A 254 -5.77 -9.45 -11.15
N SER A 255 -6.64 -10.14 -10.42
CA SER A 255 -6.75 -10.05 -8.97
C SER A 255 -6.75 -11.48 -8.37
N PRO A 256 -5.66 -11.92 -7.68
CA PRO A 256 -4.37 -11.20 -7.53
C PRO A 256 -3.65 -11.02 -8.87
N PRO A 257 -2.69 -10.08 -9.02
CA PRO A 257 -2.01 -9.28 -7.99
C PRO A 257 -2.66 -7.92 -7.67
N ALA A 258 -3.82 -7.55 -8.28
CA ALA A 258 -4.64 -6.47 -7.76
C ALA A 258 -5.38 -6.94 -6.48
N ARG A 259 -5.59 -6.03 -5.51
CA ARG A 259 -6.13 -6.38 -4.19
C ARG A 259 -6.76 -5.20 -3.47
N ASN A 260 -7.55 -5.50 -2.45
CA ASN A 260 -7.98 -4.51 -1.48
C ASN A 260 -6.87 -4.19 -0.47
N LEU A 261 -6.88 -2.96 0.03
CA LEU A 261 -6.05 -2.52 1.14
C LEU A 261 -6.95 -2.20 2.33
N TYR A 262 -6.51 -2.61 3.52
CA TYR A 262 -7.33 -2.57 4.72
C TYR A 262 -6.70 -1.69 5.79
N LEU A 263 -7.55 -0.92 6.48
CA LEU A 263 -7.28 -0.38 7.80
C LEU A 263 -7.89 -1.34 8.82
N VAL A 264 -7.08 -1.80 9.76
CA VAL A 264 -7.47 -2.81 10.74
C VAL A 264 -7.37 -2.20 12.14
N THR A 265 -8.38 -2.43 12.98
CA THR A 265 -8.36 -2.10 14.40
C THR A 265 -8.51 -3.37 15.23
N LYS A 266 -8.06 -3.33 16.50
CA LYS A 266 -8.33 -4.40 17.45
C LYS A 266 -9.77 -4.26 17.92
N LYS A 267 -10.65 -5.15 17.47
CA LYS A 267 -12.11 -5.10 17.64
C LYS A 267 -12.73 -3.87 16.97
N LYS A 268 -14.05 -3.77 16.96
CA LYS A 268 -14.78 -2.60 16.50
C LYS A 268 -14.35 -1.38 17.32
N PRO A 269 -13.92 -0.27 16.69
CA PRO A 269 -13.42 0.88 17.42
C PRO A 269 -14.53 1.55 18.23
N ILE A 270 -14.19 2.00 19.43
CA ILE A 270 -15.07 2.75 20.35
C ILE A 270 -14.59 4.18 20.59
N ASN A 271 -13.31 4.47 20.28
CA ASN A 271 -12.77 5.83 20.38
C ASN A 271 -13.42 6.72 19.32
N PRO A 272 -14.09 7.84 19.71
CA PRO A 272 -14.83 8.69 18.79
C PRO A 272 -13.99 9.26 17.65
N ILE A 273 -12.77 9.76 17.95
CA ILE A 273 -11.91 10.37 16.90
C ILE A 273 -11.42 9.33 15.90
N LEU A 274 -11.16 8.11 16.35
CA LEU A 274 -10.80 7.01 15.49
C LEU A 274 -11.94 6.62 14.54
N ILE A 275 -13.17 6.58 15.06
CA ILE A 275 -14.38 6.34 14.25
C ILE A 275 -14.58 7.47 13.22
N ILE A 276 -14.42 8.73 13.63
CA ILE A 276 -14.53 9.88 12.74
C ILE A 276 -13.49 9.82 11.63
N PHE A 277 -12.22 9.50 11.96
CA PHE A 277 -11.16 9.33 10.96
C PHE A 277 -11.49 8.20 9.98
N LEU A 278 -11.90 7.04 10.44
CA LEU A 278 -12.25 5.91 9.58
C LEU A 278 -13.47 6.21 8.68
N LYS A 279 -14.47 6.92 9.21
CA LYS A 279 -15.62 7.41 8.41
C LYS A 279 -15.17 8.42 7.37
N TYR A 280 -14.29 9.36 7.73
CA TYR A 280 -13.68 10.31 6.79
C TYR A 280 -12.95 9.59 5.65
N VAL A 281 -12.12 8.60 5.96
CA VAL A 281 -11.42 7.79 4.94
C VAL A 281 -12.40 7.17 3.94
N LEU A 282 -13.53 6.65 4.40
CA LEU A 282 -14.53 5.99 3.56
C LEU A 282 -15.51 6.95 2.85
N SER A 283 -15.47 8.22 3.15
CA SER A 283 -16.38 9.25 2.58
C SER A 283 -15.57 10.35 1.87
N GLU A 284 -15.34 11.47 2.54
CA GLU A 284 -14.67 12.66 1.97
C GLU A 284 -13.23 12.38 1.54
N GLY A 285 -12.52 11.52 2.26
CA GLY A 285 -11.17 11.10 1.95
C GLY A 285 -11.03 10.38 0.61
N GLN A 286 -12.12 9.82 0.07
CA GLN A 286 -12.11 9.12 -1.23
C GLN A 286 -11.81 10.06 -2.41
N ARG A 287 -12.03 11.37 -2.30
CA ARG A 287 -11.68 12.35 -3.34
C ARG A 287 -10.17 12.43 -3.65
N TYR A 288 -9.33 11.94 -2.75
CA TYR A 288 -7.87 11.94 -2.92
C TYR A 288 -7.33 10.66 -3.54
N VAL A 289 -8.12 9.58 -3.57
CA VAL A 289 -7.67 8.22 -3.94
C VAL A 289 -7.07 8.18 -5.35
N ALA A 290 -7.80 8.65 -6.37
CA ALA A 290 -7.31 8.65 -7.73
C ALA A 290 -6.08 9.56 -7.92
N LYS A 291 -6.05 10.70 -7.24
CA LYS A 291 -4.92 11.66 -7.29
C LYS A 291 -3.63 11.06 -6.73
N THR A 292 -3.73 10.17 -5.76
CA THR A 292 -2.59 9.46 -5.15
C THR A 292 -2.29 8.11 -5.81
N GLY A 293 -2.94 7.80 -6.94
CA GLY A 293 -2.62 6.63 -7.74
C GLY A 293 -3.25 5.33 -7.25
N TYR A 294 -4.25 5.41 -6.39
CA TYR A 294 -5.02 4.26 -5.92
C TYR A 294 -6.36 4.15 -6.65
N ILE A 295 -7.01 3.02 -6.49
CA ILE A 295 -8.31 2.73 -7.05
C ILE A 295 -9.37 2.78 -5.93
N SER A 296 -10.40 3.61 -6.11
CA SER A 296 -11.51 3.66 -5.17
C SER A 296 -12.28 2.35 -5.18
N LEU A 297 -12.80 1.97 -4.03
CA LEU A 297 -13.83 0.94 -3.94
C LEU A 297 -15.11 1.48 -4.57
N GLY A 298 -15.88 0.64 -5.27
CA GLY A 298 -17.17 1.06 -5.81
C GLY A 298 -18.13 1.54 -4.69
N LYS A 299 -19.06 2.43 -5.01
CA LYS A 299 -20.00 3.04 -4.04
C LYS A 299 -20.68 2.02 -3.13
N LYS A 300 -21.14 0.89 -3.68
CA LYS A 300 -21.78 -0.19 -2.90
C LYS A 300 -20.85 -0.72 -1.81
N LYS A 301 -19.57 -0.95 -2.14
CA LYS A 301 -18.58 -1.47 -1.19
C LYS A 301 -18.26 -0.43 -0.12
N LEU A 302 -18.09 0.84 -0.48
CA LEU A 302 -17.86 1.92 0.50
C LEU A 302 -19.02 2.04 1.50
N CYS A 303 -20.28 1.97 1.04
CA CYS A 303 -21.44 1.95 1.92
C CYS A 303 -21.45 0.75 2.88
N GLN A 304 -21.07 -0.44 2.40
CA GLN A 304 -20.93 -1.63 3.25
C GLN A 304 -19.84 -1.46 4.32
N GLU A 305 -18.70 -0.88 3.95
CA GLU A 305 -17.61 -0.65 4.92
C GLU A 305 -17.99 0.44 5.95
N LEU A 306 -18.67 1.52 5.52
CA LEU A 306 -19.21 2.54 6.42
C LEU A 306 -20.21 1.95 7.43
N ALA A 307 -21.10 1.06 6.98
CA ALA A 307 -22.10 0.43 7.84
C ALA A 307 -21.47 -0.38 8.99
N LYS A 308 -20.25 -0.91 8.84
CA LYS A 308 -19.52 -1.59 9.92
C LYS A 308 -19.20 -0.67 11.09
N LEU A 309 -19.07 0.64 10.85
CA LEU A 309 -18.70 1.67 11.84
C LEU A 309 -19.90 2.26 12.60
N ASN A 310 -21.10 1.95 12.19
CA ASN A 310 -22.36 2.34 12.87
C ASN A 310 -22.86 1.24 13.86
#